data_0f8d96b8375c796c2bd0b76ce5224f97
#
_entry.id   0f8d96b8375c796c2bd0b76ce5224f97
#
_cell.length_a   1.000
_cell.length_b   1.000
_cell.length_c   1.000
_cell.angle_alpha   90.00
_cell.angle_beta   90.00
_cell.angle_gamma   90.00
#
_symmetry.space_group_name_H-M   'P 1'
#
loop_
_entity.id
_entity.type
_entity.pdbx_description
1 polymer ?
#
loop_
_entity_poly.entity_id
_entity_poly.type
_entity_poly.pdbx_seq_one_letter_code
_entity_poly.pdbx_strand_id
1 'polypeptide(L)'
;MTYHIESPHSKEECLQALDEVLARGPRFLAQFDWGCMAGQHVGWATVEAGSESEARDMVPPVVRNKARIIPVNKFSPSQIESFHKG
;
A
#
# COMPACT_ATOMS: atom_id res chain seq x y z
N MET A 1 -12.61 0.60 -5.68
CA MET A 1 -12.34 1.36 -4.46
C MET A 1 -10.85 1.53 -4.26
N THR A 2 -10.43 2.67 -3.76
CA THR A 2 -9.01 2.97 -3.58
C THR A 2 -8.56 2.57 -2.17
N TYR A 3 -7.44 1.86 -2.09
CA TYR A 3 -6.86 1.44 -0.81
C TYR A 3 -5.42 1.91 -0.70
N HIS A 4 -5.06 2.35 0.50
CA HIS A 4 -3.69 2.63 0.85
C HIS A 4 -3.13 1.41 1.58
N ILE A 5 -1.98 0.95 1.11
CA ILE A 5 -1.28 -0.20 1.69
C ILE A 5 -0.06 0.31 2.44
N GLU A 6 0.07 -0.11 3.69
CA GLU A 6 1.28 0.09 4.49
C GLU A 6 1.81 -1.29 4.86
N SER A 7 2.96 -1.65 4.31
CA SER A 7 3.53 -2.99 4.43
C SER A 7 4.85 -2.95 5.19
N PRO A 8 4.81 -3.03 6.53
CA PRO A 8 6.03 -3.10 7.31
C PRO A 8 6.70 -4.46 7.15
N HIS A 9 8.02 -4.46 7.20
CA HIS A 9 8.83 -5.67 7.12
C HIS A 9 10.10 -5.46 7.94
N SER A 10 10.73 -6.56 8.36
CA SER A 10 12.01 -6.48 9.04
C SER A 10 13.13 -6.22 8.03
N LYS A 11 14.29 -5.82 8.54
CA LYS A 11 15.48 -5.64 7.70
C LYS A 11 15.80 -6.94 6.95
N GLU A 12 15.61 -8.08 7.59
CA GLU A 12 15.88 -9.40 7.02
C GLU A 12 14.89 -9.79 5.93
N GLU A 13 13.66 -9.29 6.04
CA GLU A 13 12.59 -9.57 5.07
C GLU A 13 12.64 -8.64 3.84
N CYS A 14 13.40 -7.55 3.93
CA CYS A 14 13.37 -6.48 2.93
C CYS A 14 13.63 -6.98 1.51
N LEU A 15 14.73 -7.68 1.30
CA LEU A 15 15.11 -8.16 -0.03
C LEU A 15 14.11 -9.17 -0.56
N GLN A 16 13.62 -10.07 0.30
CA GLN A 16 12.61 -11.05 -0.10
C GLN A 16 11.32 -10.36 -0.54
N ALA A 17 10.88 -9.33 0.20
CA ALA A 17 9.68 -8.58 -0.16
C ALA A 17 9.85 -7.89 -1.52
N LEU A 18 11.01 -7.26 -1.75
CA LEU A 18 11.32 -6.63 -3.04
C LEU A 18 11.32 -7.64 -4.18
N ASP A 19 11.94 -8.80 -3.97
CA ASP A 19 12.01 -9.85 -4.98
C ASP A 19 10.61 -10.38 -5.33
N GLU A 20 9.76 -10.57 -4.33
CA GLU A 20 8.39 -11.06 -4.54
C GLU A 20 7.54 -10.04 -5.31
N VAL A 21 7.70 -8.76 -5.03
CA VAL A 21 6.99 -7.72 -5.77
C VAL A 21 7.51 -7.64 -7.20
N LEU A 22 8.82 -7.68 -7.40
CA LEU A 22 9.42 -7.65 -8.73
C LEU A 22 9.00 -8.85 -9.57
N ALA A 23 8.85 -10.02 -8.95
CA ALA A 23 8.42 -11.24 -9.65
C ALA A 23 7.04 -11.10 -10.29
N ARG A 24 6.21 -10.18 -9.81
CA ARG A 24 4.89 -9.89 -10.36
C ARG A 24 4.95 -8.88 -11.52
N GLY A 25 6.14 -8.38 -11.82
CA GLY A 25 6.40 -7.50 -12.96
C GLY A 25 6.82 -6.09 -12.57
N PRO A 26 7.54 -5.39 -13.47
CA PRO A 26 8.04 -4.05 -13.18
C PRO A 26 6.93 -3.00 -13.00
N ARG A 27 5.78 -3.18 -13.65
CA ARG A 27 4.64 -2.28 -13.46
C ARG A 27 4.04 -2.43 -12.08
N PHE A 28 4.04 -3.64 -11.55
CA PHE A 28 3.55 -3.90 -10.21
C PHE A 28 4.50 -3.28 -9.19
N LEU A 29 5.79 -3.48 -9.36
CA LEU A 29 6.82 -2.88 -8.51
C LEU A 29 6.72 -1.35 -8.48
N ALA A 30 6.42 -0.73 -9.63
CA ALA A 30 6.32 0.71 -9.75
C ALA A 30 5.18 1.33 -8.93
N GLN A 31 4.22 0.54 -8.48
CA GLN A 31 3.13 1.01 -7.63
C GLN A 31 3.54 1.20 -6.17
N PHE A 32 4.68 0.66 -5.79
CA PHE A 32 5.16 0.68 -4.41
C PHE A 32 6.29 1.68 -4.22
N ASP A 33 6.21 2.42 -3.13
CA ASP A 33 7.30 3.26 -2.64
C ASP A 33 7.91 2.57 -1.43
N TRP A 34 9.23 2.66 -1.30
CA TRP A 34 9.98 1.93 -0.27
C TRP A 34 10.83 2.87 0.55
N GLY A 35 10.74 2.74 1.88
CA GLY A 35 11.53 3.56 2.79
C GLY A 35 12.83 2.91 3.26
N CYS A 36 13.19 1.75 2.73
CA CYS A 36 14.32 0.96 3.23
C CYS A 36 15.65 1.71 3.21
N MET A 37 15.90 2.47 2.15
CA MET A 37 17.15 3.23 2.02
C MET A 37 17.25 4.37 3.03
N ALA A 38 16.13 4.82 3.57
CA ALA A 38 16.08 5.83 4.62
C ALA A 38 16.02 5.23 6.02
N GLY A 39 16.13 3.90 6.14
CA GLY A 39 16.05 3.20 7.42
C GLY A 39 14.62 2.88 7.86
N GLN A 40 13.61 3.19 7.02
CA GLN A 40 12.22 2.89 7.28
C GLN A 40 11.83 1.64 6.51
N HIS A 41 11.81 0.48 7.16
CA HIS A 41 11.51 -0.79 6.50
C HIS A 41 10.00 -0.96 6.30
N VAL A 42 9.46 -0.15 5.41
CA VAL A 42 8.04 -0.14 5.04
C VAL A 42 7.92 0.06 3.53
N GLY A 43 6.97 -0.66 2.93
CA GLY A 43 6.54 -0.41 1.56
C GLY A 43 5.16 0.24 1.60
N TRP A 44 4.94 1.23 0.75
CA TRP A 44 3.65 1.92 0.64
C TRP A 44 3.14 1.85 -0.79
N ALA A 45 1.83 1.71 -0.95
CA ALA A 45 1.18 1.79 -2.25
C ALA A 45 -0.24 2.31 -2.10
N THR A 46 -0.73 2.96 -3.14
CA THR A 46 -2.16 3.30 -3.26
C THR A 46 -2.67 2.58 -4.50
N VAL A 47 -3.66 1.73 -4.32
CA VAL A 47 -4.11 0.82 -5.37
C VAL A 47 -5.62 0.83 -5.50
N GLU A 48 -6.10 0.46 -6.71
CA GLU A 48 -7.51 0.17 -6.94
C GLU A 48 -7.74 -1.32 -6.77
N ALA A 49 -8.76 -1.69 -6.02
CA ALA A 49 -9.14 -3.08 -5.81
C ALA A 49 -10.65 -3.18 -5.53
N GLY A 50 -11.21 -4.35 -5.77
CA GLY A 50 -12.63 -4.59 -5.54
C GLY A 50 -12.98 -4.79 -4.07
N SER A 51 -11.99 -5.14 -3.25
CA SER A 51 -12.19 -5.40 -1.82
C SER A 51 -10.86 -5.24 -1.07
N GLU A 52 -10.95 -5.14 0.26
CA GLU A 52 -9.78 -5.16 1.13
C GLU A 52 -8.95 -6.42 0.93
N SER A 53 -9.61 -7.56 0.77
CA SER A 53 -8.95 -8.84 0.53
C SER A 53 -8.11 -8.81 -0.75
N GLU A 54 -8.65 -8.25 -1.83
CA GLU A 54 -7.89 -8.12 -3.08
C GLU A 54 -6.70 -7.18 -2.93
N ALA A 55 -6.86 -6.07 -2.20
CA ALA A 55 -5.76 -5.15 -1.92
C ALA A 55 -4.67 -5.84 -1.09
N ARG A 56 -5.07 -6.62 -0.10
CA ARG A 56 -4.14 -7.37 0.76
C ARG A 56 -3.35 -8.40 -0.03
N ASP A 57 -3.97 -9.02 -1.04
CA ASP A 57 -3.30 -9.98 -1.90
C ASP A 57 -2.19 -9.36 -2.76
N MET A 58 -2.16 -8.04 -2.87
CA MET A 58 -1.08 -7.32 -3.55
C MET A 58 0.18 -7.20 -2.70
N VAL A 59 0.07 -7.42 -1.39
CA VAL A 59 1.22 -7.41 -0.47
C VAL A 59 1.99 -8.72 -0.63
N PRO A 60 3.34 -8.69 -0.64
CA PRO A 60 4.13 -9.92 -0.69
C PRO A 60 3.73 -10.91 0.41
N PRO A 61 3.61 -12.21 0.09
CA PRO A 61 3.18 -13.21 1.06
C PRO A 61 3.97 -13.21 2.36
N VAL A 62 5.27 -12.96 2.30
CA VAL A 62 6.16 -13.00 3.47
C VAL A 62 5.77 -11.99 4.55
N VAL A 63 5.13 -10.87 4.15
CA VAL A 63 4.78 -9.78 5.08
C VAL A 63 3.30 -9.42 5.05
N ARG A 64 2.50 -10.19 4.32
CA ARG A 64 1.08 -9.89 4.09
C ARG A 64 0.27 -9.76 5.38
N ASN A 65 0.53 -10.60 6.37
CA ASN A 65 -0.20 -10.59 7.62
C ASN A 65 0.10 -9.37 8.51
N LYS A 66 1.19 -8.66 8.23
CA LYS A 66 1.57 -7.45 8.97
C LYS A 66 1.03 -6.18 8.31
N ALA A 67 0.56 -6.27 7.07
CA ALA A 67 0.17 -5.11 6.29
C ALA A 67 -1.11 -4.47 6.81
N ARG A 68 -1.15 -3.14 6.72
CA ARG A 68 -2.36 -2.36 6.99
C ARG A 68 -2.98 -1.97 5.67
N ILE A 69 -4.26 -2.23 5.52
CA ILE A 69 -5.02 -1.91 4.31
C ILE A 69 -6.12 -0.93 4.72
N ILE A 70 -6.05 0.27 4.18
CA ILE A 70 -6.94 1.36 4.60
C ILE A 70 -7.69 1.87 3.37
N PRO A 71 -9.02 1.82 3.36
CA PRO A 71 -9.78 2.46 2.30
C PRO A 71 -9.61 3.98 2.39
N VAL A 72 -9.29 4.61 1.27
CA VAL A 72 -9.02 6.03 1.22
C VAL A 72 -9.83 6.68 0.10
N ASN A 73 -10.06 7.98 0.23
CA ASN A 73 -10.74 8.76 -0.79
C ASN A 73 -10.21 10.20 -0.78
N LYS A 74 -10.51 10.90 -1.85
CA LYS A 74 -10.23 12.32 -1.95
C LYS A 74 -11.51 13.10 -1.72
N PHE A 75 -11.39 14.31 -1.18
CA PHE A 75 -12.51 15.20 -1.02
C PHE A 75 -12.41 16.34 -2.02
N SER A 76 -13.55 16.71 -2.61
CA SER A 76 -13.63 17.92 -3.41
C SER A 76 -13.83 19.13 -2.50
N PRO A 77 -13.54 20.36 -2.98
CA PRO A 77 -13.82 21.57 -2.20
C PRO A 77 -15.28 21.68 -1.78
N SER A 78 -16.22 21.30 -2.65
CA SER A 78 -17.65 21.37 -2.31
C SER A 78 -18.04 20.38 -1.23
N GLN A 79 -17.43 19.20 -1.19
CA GLN A 79 -17.68 18.23 -0.12
C GLN A 79 -17.19 18.76 1.22
N ILE A 80 -16.01 19.37 1.24
CA ILE A 80 -15.45 19.97 2.46
C ILE A 80 -16.34 21.08 2.95
N GLU A 81 -16.80 21.93 2.06
CA GLU A 81 -17.71 23.02 2.37
C GLU A 81 -19.02 22.50 2.98
N SER A 82 -19.55 21.42 2.41
CA SER A 82 -20.76 20.77 2.90
C SER A 82 -20.61 20.29 4.35
N PHE A 83 -19.44 19.77 4.73
CA PHE A 83 -19.18 19.33 6.11
C PHE A 83 -19.23 20.50 7.10
N HIS A 84 -18.79 21.68 6.68
CA HIS A 84 -18.84 22.86 7.54
C HIS A 84 -20.25 23.42 7.73
N LYS A 85 -21.13 23.17 6.78
CA LYS A 85 -22.53 23.64 6.84
C LYS A 85 -23.43 22.69 7.63
N GLY A 86 -23.04 21.44 7.72
CA GLY A 86 -23.85 20.39 8.28
C GLY A 86 -23.55 19.95 9.63
#